data_47e003410eaef81d8730bc40271f269a
#
_entry.id   47e003410eaef81d8730bc40271f269a
#
_cell.length_a   1.000
_cell.length_b   1.000
_cell.length_c   1.000
_cell.angle_alpha   90.00
_cell.angle_beta   90.00
_cell.angle_gamma   90.00
#
_symmetry.space_group_name_H-M   'P 1'
#
loop_
_entity.id
_entity.type
_entity.pdbx_description
1 polymer ?
#
loop_
_entity_poly.entity_id
_entity_poly.type
_entity_poly.pdbx_seq_one_letter_code
_entity_poly.pdbx_strand_id
1 'polypeptide(L)'
;MRIGIYPGTFDPITLGHIDVIKKSLKLVDKVIVATTYNINKEYFFTIDERIEIIKKSLFNDLKLNKKKIEIISFDTLTINLCKKYKAKIIIRGLRAVSDFEYEFQLAGMNRKLSSNIETIFLMSDVENQ
;
A
#
# COMPACT_ATOMS: atom_id res chain seq x y z
N MET A 1 5.74 18.17 1.58
CA MET A 1 4.62 17.25 1.28
C MET A 1 4.86 15.92 1.98
N ARG A 2 3.88 15.42 2.70
CA ARG A 2 3.97 14.12 3.37
C ARG A 2 3.43 13.04 2.45
N ILE A 3 4.29 12.10 2.05
CA ILE A 3 3.95 11.03 1.11
C ILE A 3 4.03 9.70 1.83
N GLY A 4 2.97 8.89 1.70
CA GLY A 4 2.95 7.52 2.21
C GLY A 4 2.89 6.52 1.08
N ILE A 5 3.66 5.43 1.19
CA ILE A 5 3.61 4.34 0.24
C ILE A 5 2.83 3.19 0.88
N TYR A 6 1.81 2.73 0.18
CA TYR A 6 1.01 1.58 0.60
C TYR A 6 1.30 0.42 -0.35
N PRO A 7 2.23 -0.47 0.01
CA PRO A 7 2.58 -1.61 -0.83
C PRO A 7 1.66 -2.79 -0.57
N GLY A 8 1.44 -3.58 -1.58
CA GLY A 8 0.65 -4.80 -1.45
C GLY A 8 0.54 -5.53 -2.76
N THR A 9 -0.06 -6.71 -2.73
CA THR A 9 -0.30 -7.50 -3.92
C THR A 9 -1.52 -7.00 -4.69
N PHE A 10 -2.57 -6.62 -3.97
CA PHE A 10 -3.83 -6.12 -4.54
C PHE A 10 -4.34 -6.99 -5.68
N ASP A 11 -4.60 -8.25 -5.40
CA ASP A 11 -4.96 -9.26 -6.41
C ASP A 11 -6.30 -9.94 -6.12
N PRO A 12 -7.42 -9.23 -6.21
CA PRO A 12 -7.58 -7.80 -6.48
C PRO A 12 -7.59 -6.96 -5.20
N ILE A 13 -7.74 -5.65 -5.36
CA ILE A 13 -7.98 -4.75 -4.24
C ILE A 13 -9.28 -5.13 -3.52
N THR A 14 -9.29 -5.02 -2.21
CA THR A 14 -10.44 -5.38 -1.37
C THR A 14 -11.01 -4.15 -0.66
N LEU A 15 -12.18 -4.31 -0.03
CA LEU A 15 -12.77 -3.25 0.79
C LEU A 15 -11.86 -2.84 1.94
N GLY A 16 -11.11 -3.80 2.50
CA GLY A 16 -10.14 -3.48 3.55
C GLY A 16 -8.99 -2.63 3.05
N HIS A 17 -8.47 -2.93 1.87
CA HIS A 17 -7.45 -2.10 1.24
C HIS A 17 -7.98 -0.68 1.03
N ILE A 18 -9.20 -0.56 0.54
CA ILE A 18 -9.84 0.74 0.30
C ILE A 18 -9.99 1.51 1.61
N ASP A 19 -10.39 0.84 2.67
CA ASP A 19 -10.54 1.47 3.98
C ASP A 19 -9.20 2.03 4.48
N VAL A 20 -8.12 1.25 4.34
CA VAL A 20 -6.78 1.70 4.72
C VAL A 20 -6.35 2.91 3.87
N ILE A 21 -6.64 2.91 2.57
CA ILE A 21 -6.34 4.03 1.70
C ILE A 21 -7.08 5.29 2.14
N LYS A 22 -8.36 5.18 2.44
CA LYS A 22 -9.17 6.31 2.92
C LYS A 22 -8.62 6.88 4.23
N LYS A 23 -8.25 6.00 5.16
CA LYS A 23 -7.66 6.43 6.44
C LYS A 23 -6.32 7.10 6.22
N SER A 24 -5.51 6.56 5.30
CA SER A 24 -4.21 7.12 4.96
C SER A 24 -4.31 8.55 4.44
N LEU A 25 -5.34 8.84 3.64
CA LEU A 25 -5.55 10.17 3.07
C LEU A 25 -5.79 11.24 4.14
N LYS A 26 -6.15 10.83 5.36
CA LYS A 26 -6.29 11.76 6.48
C LYS A 26 -4.96 12.04 7.17
N LEU A 27 -3.94 11.23 6.93
CA LEU A 27 -2.66 11.30 7.63
C LEU A 27 -1.54 11.84 6.77
N VAL A 28 -1.64 11.67 5.44
CA VAL A 28 -0.61 12.10 4.50
C VAL A 28 -1.23 12.93 3.39
N ASP A 29 -0.40 13.69 2.70
CA ASP A 29 -0.85 14.54 1.60
C ASP A 29 -1.06 13.74 0.31
N LYS A 30 -0.28 12.67 0.14
CA LYS A 30 -0.35 11.83 -1.04
C LYS A 30 -0.09 10.38 -0.65
N VAL A 31 -0.90 9.48 -1.20
CA VAL A 31 -0.73 8.03 -1.03
C VAL A 31 -0.31 7.44 -2.38
N ILE A 32 0.78 6.67 -2.36
CA ILE A 32 1.20 5.90 -3.52
C ILE A 32 0.82 4.45 -3.26
N VAL A 33 -0.17 3.96 -4.01
CA VAL A 33 -0.61 2.57 -3.95
C VAL A 33 0.30 1.78 -4.88
N ALA A 34 1.15 0.94 -4.29
CA ALA A 34 2.20 0.25 -5.03
C ALA A 34 1.92 -1.25 -5.05
N THR A 35 1.56 -1.78 -6.22
CA THR A 35 1.27 -3.20 -6.36
C THR A 35 2.56 -3.95 -6.72
N THR A 36 2.84 -5.02 -5.96
CA THR A 36 4.06 -5.81 -6.16
C THR A 36 3.95 -6.69 -7.39
N TYR A 37 5.08 -6.84 -8.08
CA TYR A 37 5.19 -7.75 -9.20
C TYR A 37 6.42 -8.65 -8.99
N ASN A 38 6.20 -9.97 -9.06
CA ASN A 38 7.27 -10.96 -8.98
C ASN A 38 7.03 -11.99 -10.08
N ILE A 39 7.95 -12.07 -11.02
CA ILE A 39 7.82 -12.96 -12.18
C ILE A 39 7.73 -14.43 -11.79
N ASN A 40 8.26 -14.80 -10.60
CA ASN A 40 8.25 -16.18 -10.12
C ASN A 40 7.01 -16.55 -9.31
N LYS A 41 6.06 -15.61 -9.15
CA LYS A 41 4.86 -15.81 -8.37
C LYS A 41 3.63 -15.78 -9.28
N GLU A 42 2.66 -16.64 -8.98
CA GLU A 42 1.39 -16.66 -9.70
C GLU A 42 0.40 -15.69 -9.07
N TYR A 43 -0.37 -15.02 -9.92
CA TYR A 43 -1.40 -14.08 -9.50
C TYR A 43 -2.71 -14.41 -10.21
N PHE A 44 -3.84 -14.02 -9.61
CA PHE A 44 -5.14 -14.16 -10.25
C PHE A 44 -5.28 -13.22 -11.44
N PHE A 45 -4.79 -12.00 -11.29
CA PHE A 45 -4.84 -10.97 -12.33
C PHE A 45 -3.44 -10.54 -12.72
N THR A 46 -3.27 -10.16 -13.98
CA THR A 46 -2.01 -9.58 -14.44
C THR A 46 -1.77 -8.25 -13.73
N ILE A 47 -0.53 -7.76 -13.79
CA ILE A 47 -0.21 -6.47 -13.17
C ILE A 47 -1.05 -5.34 -13.78
N ASP A 48 -1.27 -5.35 -15.09
CA ASP A 48 -2.08 -4.34 -15.77
C ASP A 48 -3.54 -4.43 -15.34
N GLU A 49 -4.09 -5.65 -15.23
CA GLU A 49 -5.45 -5.84 -14.76
C GLU A 49 -5.62 -5.36 -13.33
N ARG A 50 -4.66 -5.66 -12.45
CA ARG A 50 -4.72 -5.24 -11.06
C ARG A 50 -4.72 -3.71 -10.95
N ILE A 51 -3.87 -3.04 -11.71
CA ILE A 51 -3.82 -1.58 -11.72
C ILE A 51 -5.14 -0.99 -12.23
N GLU A 52 -5.71 -1.55 -13.30
CA GLU A 52 -6.98 -1.07 -13.83
C GLU A 52 -8.13 -1.27 -12.83
N ILE A 53 -8.16 -2.40 -12.12
CA ILE A 53 -9.18 -2.63 -11.09
C ILE A 53 -9.03 -1.61 -9.96
N ILE A 54 -7.80 -1.32 -9.54
CA ILE A 54 -7.55 -0.32 -8.49
C ILE A 54 -8.05 1.06 -8.94
N LYS A 55 -7.70 1.47 -10.16
CA LYS A 55 -8.12 2.77 -10.70
C LYS A 55 -9.63 2.87 -10.79
N LYS A 56 -10.27 1.81 -11.28
CA LYS A 56 -11.72 1.80 -11.40
C LYS A 56 -12.37 1.94 -10.03
N SER A 57 -11.90 1.16 -9.05
CA SER A 57 -12.46 1.20 -7.70
C SER A 57 -12.29 2.55 -7.04
N LEU A 58 -11.09 3.11 -7.08
CA LEU A 58 -10.78 4.34 -6.35
C LEU A 58 -11.28 5.58 -7.06
N PHE A 59 -11.16 5.65 -8.39
CA PHE A 59 -11.44 6.87 -9.12
C PHE A 59 -12.82 6.90 -9.76
N ASN A 60 -13.27 5.79 -10.34
CA ASN A 60 -14.57 5.75 -11.02
C ASN A 60 -15.70 5.47 -10.04
N ASP A 61 -15.56 4.45 -9.20
CA ASP A 61 -16.63 4.03 -8.29
C ASP A 61 -16.71 4.92 -7.05
N LEU A 62 -15.58 5.18 -6.39
CA LEU A 62 -15.52 5.95 -5.15
C LEU A 62 -15.22 7.43 -5.36
N LYS A 63 -14.77 7.80 -6.55
CA LYS A 63 -14.48 9.20 -6.92
C LYS A 63 -13.50 9.87 -5.97
N LEU A 64 -12.49 9.13 -5.52
CA LEU A 64 -11.44 9.70 -4.70
C LEU A 64 -10.56 10.64 -5.52
N ASN A 65 -9.88 11.54 -4.85
CA ASN A 65 -9.12 12.59 -5.51
C ASN A 65 -7.86 12.02 -6.19
N LYS A 66 -7.85 12.04 -7.53
CA LYS A 66 -6.72 11.55 -8.34
C LYS A 66 -5.42 12.29 -8.07
N LYS A 67 -5.49 13.53 -7.60
CA LYS A 67 -4.30 14.32 -7.30
C LYS A 67 -3.58 13.85 -6.04
N LYS A 68 -4.29 13.13 -5.18
CA LYS A 68 -3.76 12.64 -3.90
C LYS A 68 -3.41 11.17 -3.91
N ILE A 69 -3.68 10.46 -5.01
CA ILE A 69 -3.43 9.02 -5.12
C ILE A 69 -2.70 8.74 -6.42
N GLU A 70 -1.57 8.07 -6.30
CA GLU A 70 -0.84 7.57 -7.46
C GLU A 70 -0.80 6.04 -7.37
N ILE A 71 -0.97 5.36 -8.50
CA ILE A 71 -1.00 3.89 -8.54
C ILE A 71 0.16 3.44 -9.41
N ILE A 72 1.03 2.61 -8.84
CA ILE A 72 2.24 2.12 -9.54
C ILE A 72 2.41 0.63 -9.32
N SER A 73 3.25 0.03 -10.14
CA SER A 73 3.76 -1.33 -9.93
C SER A 73 5.22 -1.26 -9.53
N PHE A 74 5.71 -2.29 -8.84
CA PHE A 74 7.13 -2.34 -8.49
C PHE A 74 7.57 -3.77 -8.25
N ASP A 75 8.88 -4.01 -8.45
CA ASP A 75 9.51 -5.31 -8.25
C ASP A 75 10.76 -5.23 -7.36
N THR A 76 10.92 -4.11 -6.67
CA THR A 76 12.07 -3.85 -5.80
C THR A 76 11.66 -3.87 -4.33
N LEU A 77 12.61 -3.58 -3.45
CA LEU A 77 12.29 -3.40 -2.03
C LEU A 77 11.45 -2.13 -1.84
N THR A 78 10.52 -2.18 -0.89
CA THR A 78 9.67 -1.03 -0.57
C THR A 78 10.50 0.20 -0.19
N ILE A 79 11.62 0.01 0.51
CA ILE A 79 12.54 1.10 0.89
C ILE A 79 13.06 1.83 -0.36
N ASN A 80 13.32 1.11 -1.43
CA ASN A 80 13.78 1.72 -2.68
C ASN A 80 12.72 2.64 -3.29
N LEU A 81 11.44 2.25 -3.19
CA LEU A 81 10.34 3.13 -3.59
C LEU A 81 10.29 4.38 -2.74
N CYS A 82 10.45 4.22 -1.43
CA CYS A 82 10.44 5.36 -0.52
C CYS A 82 11.51 6.38 -0.90
N LYS A 83 12.71 5.90 -1.24
CA LYS A 83 13.80 6.77 -1.67
C LYS A 83 13.49 7.43 -3.00
N LYS A 84 12.96 6.68 -3.96
CA LYS A 84 12.61 7.18 -5.29
C LYS A 84 11.57 8.30 -5.23
N TYR A 85 10.55 8.13 -4.43
CA TYR A 85 9.44 9.08 -4.32
C TYR A 85 9.61 10.08 -3.18
N LYS A 86 10.72 10.03 -2.46
CA LYS A 86 10.97 10.86 -1.28
C LYS A 86 9.89 10.71 -0.23
N ALA A 87 9.40 9.48 -0.07
CA ALA A 87 8.40 9.14 0.93
C ALA A 87 9.10 8.66 2.20
N LYS A 88 8.63 9.11 3.35
CA LYS A 88 9.18 8.74 4.66
C LYS A 88 8.26 7.84 5.44
N ILE A 89 7.12 7.47 4.86
CA ILE A 89 6.09 6.70 5.55
C ILE A 89 5.72 5.50 4.69
N ILE A 90 5.73 4.32 5.31
CA ILE A 90 5.18 3.09 4.73
C ILE A 90 3.87 2.81 5.45
N ILE A 91 2.81 2.58 4.69
CA ILE A 91 1.49 2.29 5.24
C ILE A 91 1.23 0.81 5.11
N ARG A 92 0.80 0.17 6.20
CA ARG A 92 0.41 -1.24 6.21
C ARG A 92 -0.93 -1.39 6.90
N GLY A 93 -1.77 -2.27 6.34
CA GLY A 93 -3.05 -2.60 6.95
C GLY A 93 -2.92 -3.81 7.86
N LEU A 94 -3.60 -3.80 8.98
CA LEU A 94 -3.69 -4.94 9.88
C LEU A 94 -5.12 -5.45 9.94
N ARG A 95 -5.29 -6.77 9.87
CA ARG A 95 -6.59 -7.44 9.94
C ARG A 95 -6.72 -8.27 11.20
N ALA A 96 -5.63 -8.90 11.64
CA ALA A 96 -5.63 -9.83 12.75
C ALA A 96 -4.29 -9.81 13.48
N VAL A 97 -4.26 -10.38 14.69
CA VAL A 97 -3.03 -10.46 15.50
C VAL A 97 -1.93 -11.22 14.76
N SER A 98 -2.27 -12.27 14.03
CA SER A 98 -1.29 -13.04 13.25
C SER A 98 -0.62 -12.19 12.17
N ASP A 99 -1.33 -11.23 11.59
CA ASP A 99 -0.75 -10.30 10.63
C ASP A 99 0.28 -9.39 11.32
N PHE A 100 0.00 -9.00 12.56
CA PHE A 100 0.83 -8.05 13.27
C PHE A 100 2.25 -8.55 13.49
N GLU A 101 2.42 -9.82 13.86
CA GLU A 101 3.76 -10.37 14.08
C GLU A 101 4.61 -10.30 12.82
N TYR A 102 4.05 -10.70 11.68
CA TYR A 102 4.74 -10.65 10.40
C TYR A 102 5.07 -9.20 10.01
N GLU A 103 4.08 -8.32 10.14
CA GLU A 103 4.24 -6.91 9.79
C GLU A 103 5.25 -6.22 10.69
N PHE A 104 5.27 -6.57 11.97
CA PHE A 104 6.22 -6.01 12.92
C PHE A 104 7.66 -6.37 12.55
N GLN A 105 7.90 -7.62 12.15
CA GLN A 105 9.22 -8.04 11.69
C GLN A 105 9.63 -7.30 10.42
N LEU A 106 8.70 -7.15 9.49
CA LEU A 106 8.96 -6.44 8.24
C LEU A 106 9.29 -4.96 8.49
N ALA A 107 8.55 -4.33 9.39
CA ALA A 107 8.80 -2.94 9.78
C ALA A 107 10.19 -2.79 10.43
N GLY A 108 10.58 -3.74 11.28
CA GLY A 108 11.90 -3.75 11.89
C GLY A 108 13.02 -3.87 10.85
N MET A 109 12.81 -4.72 9.85
CA MET A 109 13.77 -4.88 8.76
C MET A 109 13.88 -3.58 7.95
N ASN A 110 12.76 -2.97 7.60
CA ASN A 110 12.75 -1.71 6.87
C ASN A 110 13.48 -0.60 7.64
N ARG A 111 13.28 -0.54 8.95
CA ARG A 111 13.93 0.44 9.79
C ARG A 111 15.44 0.24 9.86
N LYS A 112 15.92 -1.01 9.84
CA LYS A 112 17.35 -1.30 9.77
C LYS A 112 17.94 -0.84 8.43
N LEU A 113 17.18 -0.96 7.34
CA LEU A 113 17.61 -0.52 6.03
C LEU A 113 17.59 1.01 5.91
N SER A 114 16.66 1.69 6.58
CA SER A 114 16.61 3.14 6.58
C SER A 114 15.87 3.64 7.84
N SER A 115 16.60 4.26 8.75
CA SER A 115 16.04 4.77 10.00
C SER A 115 15.15 6.01 9.79
N ASN A 116 15.21 6.63 8.61
CA ASN A 116 14.41 7.81 8.29
C ASN A 116 13.00 7.48 7.80
N ILE A 117 12.70 6.18 7.60
CA ILE A 117 11.41 5.75 7.07
C ILE A 117 10.67 5.00 8.18
N GLU A 118 9.47 5.46 8.49
CA GLU A 118 8.62 4.87 9.52
C GLU A 118 7.49 4.07 8.88
N THR A 119 7.13 2.96 9.53
CA THR A 119 5.96 2.17 9.13
C THR A 119 4.80 2.50 10.04
N ILE A 120 3.65 2.82 9.43
CA ILE A 120 2.41 3.09 10.14
C ILE A 120 1.45 1.94 9.88
N PHE A 121 0.88 1.40 10.95
CA PHE A 121 -0.12 0.34 10.87
C PHE A 121 -1.51 0.93 11.07
N LEU A 122 -2.39 0.65 10.13
CA LEU A 122 -3.78 1.09 10.20
C LEU A 122 -4.69 -0.13 10.23
N MET A 123 -5.64 -0.13 11.14
CA MET A 123 -6.61 -1.21 11.22
C MET A 123 -7.79 -0.91 10.30
N SER A 124 -8.18 -1.93 9.54
CA SER A 124 -9.39 -1.85 8.74
C SER A 124 -10.61 -2.04 9.63
N ASP A 125 -11.65 -1.24 9.40
CA ASP A 125 -12.95 -1.41 10.06
C ASP A 125 -13.82 -2.45 9.34
N VAL A 126 -13.35 -2.92 8.17
CA VAL A 126 -14.08 -3.89 7.38
C VAL A 126 -13.80 -5.29 7.94
N GLU A 127 -14.85 -5.99 8.33
CA GLU A 127 -14.75 -7.37 8.78
C GLU A 127 -14.55 -8.31 7.59
N ASN A 128 -14.01 -9.50 7.85
CA ASN A 128 -13.89 -10.58 6.85
C ASN A 128 -13.02 -10.20 5.66
N GLN A 129 -11.83 -9.71 5.94
CA GLN A 129 -10.84 -9.40 4.91
C GLN A 129 -10.19 -10.66 4.33
#